data_ae86aed5c7247f7ec3dd7c63d239b040
#
_entry.id   ae86aed5c7247f7ec3dd7c63d239b040
#
_cell.length_a   1.000
_cell.length_b   1.000
_cell.length_c   1.000
_cell.angle_alpha   90.00
_cell.angle_beta   90.00
_cell.angle_gamma   90.00
#
_symmetry.space_group_name_H-M   'P 1'
#
loop_
_entity.id
_entity.type
_entity.pdbx_description
1 polymer ?
#
loop_
_entity_poly.entity_id
_entity_poly.type
_entity_poly.pdbx_seq_one_letter_code
_entity_poly.pdbx_strand_id
1 'polypeptide(L)'
;MGMEASSPAVPETCEANDAFVVGYHNDMSALAPKAVLVSHTWNFAPIFKNIMIQVAEGTSTPDDFYYWGGECSKLTDFADFVPEDVVAAVTDLKAQMDAGDVDIFAGPLNDNTGNTLVAEGATMADEDIIQQNFFVENVQTTWKAGE
;
A
#
# COMPACT_ATOMS: atom_id res chain seq x y z
N MET A 1 -2.41 -12.64 6.73
CA MET A 1 -2.19 -11.48 7.60
C MET A 1 -1.37 -10.47 6.84
N GLY A 2 -1.70 -9.18 6.89
CA GLY A 2 -0.86 -8.08 6.41
C GLY A 2 0.05 -7.59 7.54
N MET A 3 1.19 -7.01 7.19
CA MET A 3 2.16 -6.48 8.16
C MET A 3 2.38 -4.99 7.93
N GLU A 4 2.59 -4.25 8.99
CA GLU A 4 3.00 -2.84 8.95
C GLU A 4 4.46 -2.63 9.38
N ALA A 5 5.14 -3.68 9.80
CA ALA A 5 6.53 -3.61 10.23
C ALA A 5 7.35 -4.78 9.68
N SER A 6 8.60 -4.53 9.36
CA SER A 6 9.54 -5.54 8.89
C SER A 6 10.13 -6.35 10.06
N SER A 7 9.26 -6.99 10.84
CA SER A 7 9.65 -7.85 11.96
C SER A 7 9.62 -9.32 11.53
N PRO A 8 10.70 -10.10 11.75
CA PRO A 8 10.72 -11.53 11.44
C PRO A 8 9.76 -12.34 12.32
N ALA A 9 9.39 -11.85 13.50
CA ALA A 9 8.52 -12.56 14.41
C ALA A 9 7.12 -12.83 13.86
N VAL A 10 6.59 -11.94 13.00
CA VAL A 10 5.25 -12.12 12.46
C VAL A 10 5.19 -13.26 11.43
N PRO A 11 6.03 -13.30 10.37
CA PRO A 11 6.02 -14.42 9.43
C PRO A 11 6.37 -15.76 10.11
N GLU A 12 7.34 -15.80 11.01
CA GLU A 12 7.68 -17.00 11.78
C GLU A 12 6.52 -17.51 12.64
N THR A 13 5.77 -16.58 13.28
CA THR A 13 4.57 -16.94 14.05
C THR A 13 3.45 -17.44 13.15
N CYS A 14 3.26 -16.84 11.98
CA CYS A 14 2.29 -17.31 11.00
C CYS A 14 2.62 -18.73 10.54
N GLU A 15 3.87 -19.02 10.19
CA GLU A 15 4.29 -20.35 9.78
C GLU A 15 4.10 -21.39 10.89
N ALA A 16 4.44 -21.05 12.13
CA ALA A 16 4.26 -21.92 13.29
C ALA A 16 2.78 -22.25 13.62
N ASN A 17 1.83 -21.45 13.10
CA ASN A 17 0.41 -21.61 13.33
C ASN A 17 -0.39 -21.92 12.04
N ASP A 18 0.26 -22.42 10.99
CA ASP A 18 -0.34 -22.75 9.70
C ASP A 18 -1.18 -21.59 9.11
N ALA A 19 -0.72 -20.35 9.32
CA ALA A 19 -1.34 -19.14 8.79
C ALA A 19 -0.50 -18.51 7.68
N PHE A 20 -1.14 -17.84 6.74
CA PHE A 20 -0.46 -17.12 5.67
C PHE A 20 -0.23 -15.65 6.02
N VAL A 21 0.80 -15.07 5.39
CA VAL A 21 1.19 -13.67 5.60
C VAL A 21 1.65 -13.03 4.28
N VAL A 22 1.30 -11.77 4.10
CA VAL A 22 1.92 -10.88 3.11
C VAL A 22 3.01 -10.09 3.83
N GLY A 23 4.26 -10.25 3.39
CA GLY A 23 5.41 -9.56 3.97
C GLY A 23 5.39 -8.06 3.66
N TYR A 24 6.13 -7.29 4.46
CA TYR A 24 6.20 -5.84 4.34
C TYR A 24 7.63 -5.34 4.38
N HIS A 25 7.92 -4.37 3.52
CA HIS A 25 9.17 -3.61 3.45
C HIS A 25 10.37 -4.38 2.88
N ASN A 26 10.55 -5.63 3.23
CA ASN A 26 11.61 -6.51 2.74
C ASN A 26 11.02 -7.82 2.22
N ASP A 27 11.80 -8.52 1.39
CA ASP A 27 11.48 -9.90 1.04
C ASP A 27 11.62 -10.79 2.29
N MET A 28 10.51 -11.35 2.72
CA MET A 28 10.42 -12.21 3.91
C MET A 28 10.27 -13.69 3.56
N SER A 29 10.31 -14.06 2.29
CA SER A 29 10.13 -15.44 1.83
C SER A 29 11.07 -16.44 2.49
N ALA A 30 12.34 -16.04 2.72
CA ALA A 30 13.33 -16.88 3.38
C ALA A 30 13.11 -17.07 4.89
N LEU A 31 12.35 -16.19 5.55
CA LEU A 31 12.07 -16.27 7.00
C LEU A 31 10.98 -17.30 7.31
N ALA A 32 10.00 -17.41 6.43
CA ALA A 32 8.86 -18.31 6.61
C ALA A 32 8.36 -18.82 5.24
N PRO A 33 9.10 -19.74 4.61
CA PRO A 33 8.88 -20.16 3.22
C PRO A 33 7.55 -20.88 2.98
N LYS A 34 6.85 -21.31 4.01
CA LYS A 34 5.53 -21.95 3.92
C LYS A 34 4.37 -21.01 4.27
N ALA A 35 4.66 -19.81 4.75
CA ALA A 35 3.66 -18.85 5.21
C ALA A 35 3.63 -17.58 4.36
N VAL A 36 4.78 -17.11 3.87
CA VAL A 36 4.86 -15.87 3.08
C VAL A 36 4.35 -16.14 1.67
N LEU A 37 3.25 -15.50 1.31
CA LEU A 37 2.63 -15.60 -0.03
C LEU A 37 3.42 -14.76 -1.05
N VAL A 38 3.74 -13.54 -0.66
CA VAL A 38 4.44 -12.49 -1.41
C VAL A 38 4.86 -11.43 -0.41
N SER A 39 5.86 -10.63 -0.72
CA SER A 39 6.22 -9.47 0.10
C SER A 39 6.07 -8.16 -0.68
N HIS A 40 5.50 -7.15 -0.03
CA HIS A 40 5.54 -5.79 -0.52
C HIS A 40 6.91 -5.17 -0.21
N THR A 41 7.50 -4.53 -1.22
CA THR A 41 8.79 -3.83 -1.09
C THR A 41 8.71 -2.45 -1.74
N TRP A 42 9.73 -1.62 -1.50
CA TRP A 42 9.80 -0.27 -2.03
C TRP A 42 10.78 -0.15 -3.20
N ASN A 43 10.43 0.71 -4.15
CA ASN A 43 11.30 1.14 -5.22
C ASN A 43 11.51 2.66 -5.14
N PHE A 44 12.49 3.08 -4.35
CA PHE A 44 12.79 4.51 -4.20
C PHE A 44 13.61 5.11 -5.36
N ALA A 45 14.05 4.30 -6.32
CA ALA A 45 14.89 4.78 -7.41
C ALA A 45 14.25 5.91 -8.25
N PRO A 46 12.96 5.88 -8.63
CA PRO A 46 12.32 6.98 -9.34
C PRO A 46 12.33 8.28 -8.54
N ILE A 47 12.04 8.21 -7.23
CA ILE A 47 12.04 9.37 -6.33
C ILE A 47 13.42 10.01 -6.27
N PHE A 48 14.44 9.22 -5.94
CA PHE A 48 15.81 9.72 -5.83
C PHE A 48 16.30 10.31 -7.15
N LYS A 49 16.00 9.65 -8.28
CA LYS A 49 16.34 10.18 -9.60
C LYS A 49 15.71 11.54 -9.84
N ASN A 50 14.43 11.71 -9.53
CA ASN A 50 13.72 12.97 -9.72
C ASN A 50 14.30 14.08 -8.83
N ILE A 51 14.54 13.79 -7.55
CA ILE A 51 15.16 14.75 -6.61
C ILE A 51 16.54 15.18 -7.12
N MET A 52 17.36 14.24 -7.58
CA MET A 52 18.68 14.55 -8.12
C MET A 52 18.62 15.47 -9.35
N ILE A 53 17.64 15.26 -10.25
CA ILE A 53 17.42 16.11 -11.42
C ILE A 53 17.01 17.51 -10.95
N GLN A 54 16.03 17.64 -10.07
CA GLN A 54 15.56 18.93 -9.55
C GLN A 54 16.67 19.72 -8.84
N VAL A 55 17.52 19.05 -8.06
CA VAL A 55 18.68 19.68 -7.42
C VAL A 55 19.68 20.15 -8.47
N ALA A 56 19.95 19.35 -9.49
CA ALA A 56 20.87 19.72 -10.57
C ALA A 56 20.37 20.90 -11.42
N GLU A 57 19.07 21.01 -11.61
CA GLU A 57 18.40 22.09 -12.34
C GLU A 57 18.11 23.32 -11.46
N GLY A 58 18.34 23.25 -10.16
CA GLY A 58 18.04 24.33 -9.22
C GLY A 58 16.54 24.59 -9.03
N THR A 59 15.69 23.59 -9.28
CA THR A 59 14.23 23.67 -9.17
C THR A 59 13.70 23.05 -7.87
N SER A 60 14.53 22.34 -7.13
CA SER A 60 14.15 21.74 -5.83
C SER A 60 13.95 22.82 -4.77
N THR A 61 12.88 22.68 -3.97
CA THR A 61 12.61 23.52 -2.81
C THR A 61 12.60 22.66 -1.53
N PRO A 62 12.88 23.26 -0.34
CA PRO A 62 12.85 22.51 0.93
C PRO A 62 11.46 21.94 1.29
N ASP A 63 10.40 22.55 0.74
CA ASP A 63 9.01 22.20 1.04
C ASP A 63 8.39 21.33 -0.06
N ASP A 64 9.18 20.84 -1.03
CA ASP A 64 8.70 19.92 -2.05
C ASP A 64 8.18 18.64 -1.40
N PHE A 65 6.96 18.29 -1.74
CA PHE A 65 6.33 17.05 -1.34
C PHE A 65 6.10 16.17 -2.57
N TYR A 66 6.39 14.88 -2.44
CA TYR A 66 6.29 13.94 -3.54
C TYR A 66 5.23 12.89 -3.27
N TYR A 67 4.22 12.86 -4.13
CA TYR A 67 3.27 11.76 -4.20
C TYR A 67 3.74 10.77 -5.25
N TRP A 68 3.89 9.53 -4.86
CA TRP A 68 4.37 8.49 -5.75
C TRP A 68 3.37 7.35 -5.80
N GLY A 69 2.94 7.04 -7.01
CA GLY A 69 2.01 5.97 -7.28
C GLY A 69 2.66 4.58 -7.26
N GLY A 70 2.08 3.69 -8.01
CA GLY A 70 2.43 2.27 -8.04
C GLY A 70 3.87 1.95 -8.37
N GLU A 71 4.58 2.83 -9.07
CA GLU A 71 5.99 2.67 -9.43
C GLU A 71 6.95 2.58 -8.24
N CYS A 72 6.56 3.11 -7.07
CA CYS A 72 7.33 3.02 -5.83
C CYS A 72 6.95 1.81 -4.99
N SER A 73 5.90 1.11 -5.34
CA SER A 73 5.42 -0.11 -4.70
C SER A 73 5.76 -1.32 -5.57
N LYS A 74 6.43 -2.30 -5.00
CA LYS A 74 6.78 -3.55 -5.67
C LYS A 74 6.30 -4.74 -4.88
N LEU A 75 5.96 -5.80 -5.60
CA LEU A 75 5.81 -7.14 -5.05
C LEU A 75 7.06 -7.96 -5.39
N THR A 76 7.45 -8.85 -4.47
CA THR A 76 8.43 -9.90 -4.75
C THR A 76 7.79 -10.99 -5.63
N ASP A 77 8.54 -12.03 -5.95
CA ASP A 77 7.95 -13.22 -6.55
C ASP A 77 6.95 -13.85 -5.57
N PHE A 78 5.87 -14.40 -6.11
CA PHE A 78 4.91 -15.17 -5.32
C PHE A 78 5.49 -16.53 -4.95
N ALA A 79 5.11 -17.04 -3.78
CA ALA A 79 5.47 -18.39 -3.42
C ALA A 79 4.80 -19.43 -4.35
N ASP A 80 5.49 -20.52 -4.65
CA ASP A 80 5.04 -21.57 -5.58
C ASP A 80 3.69 -22.21 -5.19
N PHE A 81 3.30 -22.11 -3.92
CA PHE A 81 2.03 -22.65 -3.44
C PHE A 81 0.85 -21.71 -3.60
N VAL A 82 1.06 -20.46 -4.06
CA VAL A 82 -0.03 -19.51 -4.34
C VAL A 82 -0.72 -19.94 -5.63
N PRO A 83 -2.07 -20.11 -5.65
CA PRO A 83 -2.79 -20.50 -6.85
C PRO A 83 -2.56 -19.52 -8.01
N GLU A 84 -2.40 -20.06 -9.21
CA GLU A 84 -2.10 -19.27 -10.43
C GLU A 84 -3.18 -18.21 -10.73
N ASP A 85 -4.43 -18.51 -10.47
CA ASP A 85 -5.55 -17.57 -10.64
C ASP A 85 -5.48 -16.40 -9.65
N VAL A 86 -5.00 -16.64 -8.44
CA VAL A 86 -4.76 -15.58 -7.44
C VAL A 86 -3.57 -14.71 -7.88
N VAL A 87 -2.48 -15.31 -8.33
CA VAL A 87 -1.31 -14.58 -8.85
C VAL A 87 -1.73 -13.69 -10.03
N ALA A 88 -2.50 -14.23 -10.98
CA ALA A 88 -2.99 -13.49 -12.13
C ALA A 88 -3.87 -12.32 -11.70
N ALA A 89 -4.84 -12.54 -10.80
CA ALA A 89 -5.74 -11.49 -10.33
C ALA A 89 -4.99 -10.33 -9.62
N VAL A 90 -4.00 -10.64 -8.77
CA VAL A 90 -3.19 -9.62 -8.10
C VAL A 90 -2.31 -8.86 -9.08
N THR A 91 -1.71 -9.57 -10.04
CA THR A 91 -0.86 -8.95 -11.07
C THR A 91 -1.64 -8.01 -11.97
N ASP A 92 -2.83 -8.43 -12.40
CA ASP A 92 -3.72 -7.60 -13.24
C ASP A 92 -4.20 -6.35 -12.48
N LEU A 93 -4.60 -6.50 -11.22
CA LEU A 93 -5.02 -5.37 -10.40
C LEU A 93 -3.85 -4.38 -10.19
N LYS A 94 -2.64 -4.90 -9.89
CA LYS A 94 -1.44 -4.06 -9.76
C LYS A 94 -1.17 -3.28 -11.05
N ALA A 95 -1.28 -3.93 -12.21
CA ALA A 95 -1.09 -3.27 -13.51
C ALA A 95 -2.13 -2.15 -13.75
N GLN A 96 -3.39 -2.37 -13.40
CA GLN A 96 -4.45 -1.36 -13.49
C GLN A 96 -4.17 -0.17 -12.55
N MET A 97 -3.73 -0.44 -11.31
CA MET A 97 -3.33 0.62 -10.37
C MET A 97 -2.13 1.42 -10.89
N ASP A 98 -1.11 0.76 -11.44
CA ASP A 98 0.08 1.41 -12.01
C ASP A 98 -0.26 2.25 -13.26
N ALA A 99 -1.28 1.85 -14.01
CA ALA A 99 -1.80 2.60 -15.16
C ALA A 99 -2.71 3.78 -14.75
N GLY A 100 -3.13 3.85 -13.47
CA GLY A 100 -4.09 4.84 -13.00
C GLY A 100 -5.55 4.52 -13.35
N ASP A 101 -5.84 3.29 -13.79
CA ASP A 101 -7.19 2.86 -14.16
C ASP A 101 -8.04 2.53 -12.91
N VAL A 102 -7.40 2.33 -11.77
CA VAL A 102 -8.04 2.05 -10.48
C VAL A 102 -7.61 3.10 -9.46
N ASP A 103 -8.57 3.84 -8.95
CA ASP A 103 -8.40 4.75 -7.84
C ASP A 103 -9.05 4.16 -6.58
N ILE A 104 -8.23 3.83 -5.59
CA ILE A 104 -8.69 3.24 -4.31
C ILE A 104 -9.43 4.23 -3.42
N PHE A 105 -9.33 5.53 -3.69
CA PHE A 105 -10.02 6.60 -3.00
C PHE A 105 -11.12 7.25 -3.84
N ALA A 106 -11.58 6.55 -4.90
CA ALA A 106 -12.73 6.98 -5.67
C ALA A 106 -14.02 6.90 -4.84
N GLY A 107 -14.91 7.89 -5.05
CA GLY A 107 -16.22 7.89 -4.41
C GLY A 107 -17.24 6.96 -5.10
N PRO A 108 -18.35 6.64 -4.39
CA PRO A 108 -18.69 7.18 -3.07
C PRO A 108 -17.89 6.53 -1.94
N LEU A 109 -17.34 7.33 -1.04
CA LEU A 109 -16.64 6.88 0.14
C LEU A 109 -17.23 7.58 1.38
N ASN A 110 -17.64 6.81 2.37
CA ASN A 110 -18.19 7.33 3.62
C ASN A 110 -17.28 7.01 4.80
N ASP A 111 -17.32 7.82 5.82
CA ASP A 111 -16.70 7.54 7.09
C ASP A 111 -17.54 6.56 7.93
N ASN A 112 -16.98 6.06 9.02
CA ASN A 112 -17.63 5.12 9.93
C ASN A 112 -18.73 5.76 10.82
N THR A 113 -18.98 7.06 10.66
CA THR A 113 -20.06 7.80 11.31
C THR A 113 -21.19 8.14 10.35
N GLY A 114 -21.03 7.82 9.05
CA GLY A 114 -22.02 8.01 8.01
C GLY A 114 -21.90 9.32 7.22
N ASN A 115 -20.81 10.08 7.41
CA ASN A 115 -20.56 11.26 6.59
C ASN A 115 -19.92 10.87 5.26
N THR A 116 -20.30 11.53 4.18
CA THR A 116 -19.66 11.34 2.89
C THR A 116 -18.31 12.06 2.85
N LEU A 117 -17.24 11.31 2.69
CA LEU A 117 -15.87 11.80 2.50
C LEU A 117 -15.62 12.17 1.04
N VAL A 118 -16.05 11.30 0.11
CA VAL A 118 -15.89 11.47 -1.33
C VAL A 118 -17.23 11.19 -2.00
N ALA A 119 -17.72 12.12 -2.79
CA ALA A 119 -18.99 11.96 -3.53
C ALA A 119 -18.82 10.98 -4.70
N GLU A 120 -19.93 10.42 -5.18
CA GLU A 120 -19.95 9.58 -6.38
C GLU A 120 -19.32 10.30 -7.59
N GLY A 121 -18.41 9.64 -8.27
CA GLY A 121 -17.70 10.16 -9.44
C GLY A 121 -16.58 11.17 -9.13
N ALA A 122 -16.28 11.39 -7.86
CA ALA A 122 -15.12 12.17 -7.41
C ALA A 122 -14.01 11.25 -6.88
N THR A 123 -12.82 11.81 -6.71
CA THR A 123 -11.68 11.17 -6.03
C THR A 123 -11.21 12.03 -4.87
N MET A 124 -10.59 11.42 -3.86
CA MET A 124 -10.03 12.14 -2.72
C MET A 124 -8.78 12.91 -3.15
N ALA A 125 -8.64 14.14 -2.69
CA ALA A 125 -7.44 14.92 -2.93
C ALA A 125 -6.24 14.35 -2.16
N ASP A 126 -5.04 14.48 -2.73
CA ASP A 126 -3.81 13.95 -2.13
C ASP A 126 -3.55 14.50 -0.73
N GLU A 127 -3.86 15.78 -0.49
CA GLU A 127 -3.73 16.41 0.83
C GLU A 127 -4.63 15.75 1.88
N ASP A 128 -5.84 15.34 1.49
CA ASP A 128 -6.79 14.67 2.38
C ASP A 128 -6.36 13.22 2.66
N ILE A 129 -5.77 12.54 1.67
CA ILE A 129 -5.19 11.20 1.83
C ILE A 129 -4.05 11.22 2.84
N ILE A 130 -3.17 12.21 2.79
CA ILE A 130 -2.04 12.34 3.72
C ILE A 130 -2.51 12.64 5.14
N GLN A 131 -3.51 13.50 5.28
CA GLN A 131 -4.01 13.90 6.59
C GLN A 131 -4.96 12.89 7.22
N GLN A 132 -5.25 11.79 6.56
CA GLN A 132 -6.25 10.77 6.88
C GLN A 132 -6.56 10.66 8.39
N ASN A 133 -7.58 11.39 8.81
CA ASN A 133 -8.05 11.47 10.18
C ASN A 133 -9.46 10.87 10.33
N PHE A 134 -9.81 9.92 9.49
CA PHE A 134 -11.09 9.25 9.44
C PHE A 134 -10.89 7.73 9.36
N PHE A 135 -11.94 6.98 9.67
CA PHE A 135 -12.08 5.58 9.33
C PHE A 135 -13.21 5.40 8.33
N VAL A 136 -13.06 4.48 7.41
CA VAL A 136 -14.13 4.15 6.44
C VAL A 136 -15.27 3.40 7.12
N GLU A 137 -16.45 3.39 6.50
CA GLU A 137 -17.72 2.91 7.06
C GLU A 137 -17.70 1.51 7.66
N ASN A 138 -16.82 0.62 7.19
CA ASN A 138 -16.73 -0.75 7.67
C ASN A 138 -15.82 -0.92 8.89
N VAL A 139 -15.17 0.16 9.37
CA VAL A 139 -14.27 0.12 10.53
C VAL A 139 -15.05 0.39 11.81
N GLN A 140 -15.05 -0.57 12.71
CA GLN A 140 -15.60 -0.40 14.06
C GLN A 140 -14.48 0.04 15.01
N THR A 141 -14.67 1.20 15.64
CA THR A 141 -13.70 1.77 16.58
C THR A 141 -14.40 2.62 17.63
N THR A 142 -13.76 2.76 18.78
CA THR A 142 -14.15 3.74 19.81
C THR A 142 -13.46 5.09 19.62
N TRP A 143 -12.49 5.16 18.75
CA TRP A 143 -11.80 6.42 18.39
C TRP A 143 -12.75 7.32 17.59
N LYS A 144 -12.68 8.62 17.83
CA LYS A 144 -13.40 9.63 17.06
C LYS A 144 -12.43 10.62 16.47
N ALA A 145 -12.68 11.05 15.24
CA ALA A 145 -11.87 12.06 14.59
C ALA A 145 -11.82 13.35 15.42
N GLY A 146 -10.61 13.85 15.71
CA GLY A 146 -10.41 15.09 16.45
C GLY A 146 -10.37 14.97 17.99
N GLU A 147 -10.38 13.76 18.54
CA GLU A 147 -10.13 13.50 19.97
C GLU A 147 -8.66 13.16 20.26
#